data_50c92dc8f946d463e3ace418aeb051df
#
_entry.id   50c92dc8f946d463e3ace418aeb051df
#
_cell.length_a   1.000
_cell.length_b   1.000
_cell.length_c   1.000
_cell.angle_alpha   90.00
_cell.angle_beta   90.00
_cell.angle_gamma   90.00
#
_symmetry.space_group_name_H-M   'P 1'
#
loop_
_entity.id
_entity.type
_entity.pdbx_description
1 polymer ?
#
loop_
_entity_poly.entity_id
_entity_poly.type
_entity_poly.pdbx_seq_one_letter_code
_entity_poly.pdbx_strand_id
1 'polypeptide(L)'
;MAFRRRMWSLSEMIKVYTDAAVNGNPGDVGLGVLVLKDGEQKPFKISVEEKMDNHLAEFTAINWALGWLLEEGLQEELIFMHTDSKVTADAISKRYTKKEANRIVLKEIQNKLKDFSQLFVKWIPESENRGADQLARQALQQTIGK
;
A
#
# COMPACT_ATOMS: atom_id res chain seq x y z
N MET A 1 -8.96 -10.56 15.78
CA MET A 1 -9.13 -9.26 15.11
C MET A 1 -8.14 -8.26 15.63
N ALA A 2 -7.42 -7.61 14.74
CA ALA A 2 -6.42 -6.63 15.14
C ALA A 2 -7.07 -5.36 15.68
N PHE A 3 -8.13 -4.90 15.02
CA PHE A 3 -8.85 -3.71 15.46
C PHE A 3 -10.30 -4.04 15.75
N ARG A 4 -10.79 -3.46 16.82
CA ARG A 4 -12.17 -3.64 17.20
C ARG A 4 -13.01 -2.52 16.63
N ARG A 5 -14.08 -2.89 15.94
CA ARG A 5 -15.00 -1.92 15.41
C ARG A 5 -15.84 -1.29 16.53
N ARG A 6 -16.02 0.02 16.46
CA ARG A 6 -16.81 0.76 17.45
C ARG A 6 -17.83 1.62 16.74
N MET A 7 -19.07 1.44 17.11
CA MET A 7 -20.16 2.18 16.49
C MET A 7 -20.13 3.67 16.80
N TRP A 8 -19.59 4.04 17.96
CA TRP A 8 -19.56 5.43 18.38
C TRP A 8 -18.31 6.18 17.97
N SER A 9 -17.38 5.50 17.33
CA SER A 9 -16.11 6.11 16.92
C SER A 9 -16.18 6.59 15.47
N LEU A 10 -17.13 7.45 15.18
CA LEU A 10 -17.39 7.90 13.82
C LEU A 10 -16.31 8.83 13.28
N SER A 11 -15.57 9.50 14.16
CA SER A 11 -14.50 10.41 13.77
C SER A 11 -13.17 9.71 13.51
N GLU A 12 -13.09 8.45 13.89
CA GLU A 12 -11.85 7.71 13.69
C GLU A 12 -11.64 7.39 12.24
N MET A 13 -10.41 7.56 11.79
CA MET A 13 -10.02 7.20 10.44
C MET A 13 -8.76 6.38 10.49
N ILE A 14 -8.60 5.55 9.48
CA ILE A 14 -7.39 4.76 9.30
C ILE A 14 -6.54 5.46 8.26
N LYS A 15 -5.27 5.67 8.57
CA LYS A 15 -4.29 6.17 7.62
C LYS A 15 -3.35 5.04 7.26
N VAL A 16 -3.17 4.83 5.97
CA VAL A 16 -2.26 3.80 5.47
C VAL A 16 -1.23 4.47 4.59
N TYR A 17 0.04 4.16 4.83
CA TYR A 17 1.14 4.69 4.04
C TYR A 17 1.83 3.50 3.36
N THR A 18 2.05 3.61 2.07
CA THR A 18 2.65 2.53 1.28
C THR A 18 3.86 3.04 0.52
N ASP A 19 4.87 2.19 0.38
CA ASP A 19 6.03 2.49 -0.44
C ASP A 19 6.69 1.18 -0.89
N ALA A 20 7.57 1.30 -1.85
CA ALA A 20 8.33 0.16 -2.36
C ALA A 20 9.76 0.60 -2.63
N ALA A 21 10.69 -0.31 -2.40
CA ALA A 21 12.11 -0.10 -2.72
C ALA A 21 12.54 -1.22 -3.65
N VAL A 22 13.21 -0.87 -4.73
CA VAL A 22 13.66 -1.82 -5.74
C VAL A 22 15.15 -1.64 -6.00
N ASN A 23 15.89 -2.74 -6.00
CA ASN A 23 17.32 -2.73 -6.30
C ASN A 23 17.55 -3.26 -7.72
N GLY A 24 17.50 -2.34 -8.67
CA GLY A 24 17.60 -2.68 -10.10
C GLY A 24 16.31 -2.35 -10.82
N ASN A 25 16.26 -2.63 -12.14
CA ASN A 25 15.08 -2.27 -12.92
C ASN A 25 14.94 -3.26 -14.11
N PRO A 26 14.37 -4.46 -13.89
CA PRO A 26 13.77 -4.96 -12.65
C PRO A 26 14.81 -5.43 -11.64
N GLY A 27 14.39 -5.53 -10.38
CA GLY A 27 15.27 -5.97 -9.31
C GLY A 27 14.54 -6.52 -8.12
N ASP A 28 15.31 -6.79 -7.08
CA ASP A 28 14.78 -7.24 -5.80
C ASP A 28 13.87 -6.16 -5.21
N VAL A 29 12.84 -6.57 -4.48
CA VAL A 29 11.77 -5.68 -4.01
C VAL A 29 11.54 -5.82 -2.52
N GLY A 30 11.41 -4.67 -1.87
CA GLY A 30 10.89 -4.59 -0.51
C GLY A 30 9.69 -3.67 -0.49
N LEU A 31 8.64 -4.07 0.22
CA LEU A 31 7.45 -3.25 0.38
C LEU A 31 7.36 -2.77 1.82
N GLY A 32 6.90 -1.54 1.99
CA GLY A 32 6.65 -0.97 3.30
C GLY A 32 5.21 -0.50 3.41
N VAL A 33 4.54 -0.89 4.48
CA VAL A 33 3.17 -0.46 4.77
C VAL A 33 3.10 -0.06 6.23
N LEU A 34 2.58 1.13 6.48
CA LEU A 34 2.39 1.62 7.84
C LEU A 34 0.92 1.96 8.03
N VAL A 35 0.28 1.33 9.00
CA VAL A 35 -1.13 1.56 9.29
C VAL A 35 -1.24 2.29 10.62
N LEU A 36 -1.97 3.40 10.62
CA LEU A 36 -2.22 4.20 11.83
C LEU A 36 -3.71 4.18 12.13
N LYS A 37 -4.05 3.77 13.34
CA LYS A 37 -5.43 3.79 13.83
C LYS A 37 -5.45 3.96 15.33
N ASP A 38 -6.22 4.92 15.83
CA ASP A 38 -6.41 5.13 17.27
C ASP A 38 -5.10 5.30 18.07
N GLY A 39 -4.13 5.97 17.46
CA GLY A 39 -2.84 6.15 18.10
C GLY A 39 -1.93 4.93 18.02
N GLU A 40 -2.41 3.83 17.48
CA GLU A 40 -1.60 2.64 17.26
C GLU A 40 -0.95 2.67 15.90
N GLN A 41 0.24 2.11 15.83
CA GLN A 41 0.98 1.96 14.58
C GLN A 41 1.19 0.47 14.30
N LYS A 42 0.89 0.05 13.09
CA LYS A 42 1.20 -1.31 12.63
C LYS A 42 2.12 -1.21 11.42
N PRO A 43 3.42 -1.42 11.62
CA PRO A 43 4.38 -1.40 10.53
C PRO A 43 4.54 -2.79 9.92
N PHE A 44 4.63 -2.83 8.59
CA PHE A 44 4.84 -4.07 7.86
C PHE A 44 6.00 -3.92 6.90
N LYS A 45 6.88 -4.90 6.91
CA LYS A 45 8.00 -5.04 5.98
C LYS A 45 7.78 -6.32 5.21
N ILE A 46 7.57 -6.21 3.92
CA ILE A 46 7.26 -7.36 3.09
C ILE A 46 8.36 -7.54 2.04
N SER A 47 9.05 -8.68 2.10
CA SER A 47 10.01 -9.06 1.08
C SER A 47 9.29 -9.81 -0.02
N VAL A 48 9.51 -9.40 -1.26
CA VAL A 48 8.86 -10.00 -2.42
C VAL A 48 9.90 -10.83 -3.18
N GLU A 49 9.57 -12.05 -3.49
CA GLU A 49 10.51 -12.94 -4.19
C GLU A 49 10.65 -12.59 -5.65
N GLU A 50 9.61 -12.07 -6.27
CA GLU A 50 9.63 -11.72 -7.68
C GLU A 50 10.35 -10.40 -7.90
N LYS A 51 11.13 -10.35 -8.98
CA LYS A 51 11.77 -9.10 -9.39
C LYS A 51 10.76 -8.22 -10.11
N MET A 52 10.82 -6.92 -9.84
CA MET A 52 9.87 -5.97 -10.41
C MET A 52 10.57 -4.67 -10.76
N ASP A 53 9.94 -3.89 -11.65
CA ASP A 53 10.34 -2.50 -11.81
C ASP A 53 9.68 -1.65 -10.71
N ASN A 54 10.08 -0.39 -10.62
CA ASN A 54 9.59 0.51 -9.57
C ASN A 54 8.07 0.66 -9.56
N HIS A 55 7.47 0.82 -10.74
CA HIS A 55 6.02 1.06 -10.82
C HIS A 55 5.23 -0.16 -10.37
N LEU A 56 5.61 -1.34 -10.85
CA LEU A 56 4.93 -2.57 -10.45
C LEU A 56 5.03 -2.78 -8.94
N ALA A 57 6.19 -2.47 -8.36
CA ALA A 57 6.39 -2.60 -6.92
C ALA A 57 5.48 -1.65 -6.14
N GLU A 58 5.29 -0.41 -6.62
CA GLU A 58 4.39 0.53 -5.96
C GLU A 58 2.93 0.06 -6.01
N PHE A 59 2.48 -0.44 -7.16
CA PHE A 59 1.15 -1.04 -7.26
C PHE A 59 1.01 -2.23 -6.30
N THR A 60 2.04 -3.04 -6.22
CA THR A 60 2.03 -4.25 -5.38
C THR A 60 1.92 -3.89 -3.90
N ALA A 61 2.57 -2.81 -3.46
CA ALA A 61 2.46 -2.34 -2.08
C ALA A 61 1.01 -1.96 -1.74
N ILE A 62 0.36 -1.24 -2.63
CA ILE A 62 -1.05 -0.85 -2.43
C ILE A 62 -1.94 -2.09 -2.42
N ASN A 63 -1.72 -3.00 -3.36
CA ASN A 63 -2.50 -4.23 -3.45
C ASN A 63 -2.38 -5.06 -2.17
N TRP A 64 -1.16 -5.17 -1.65
CA TRP A 64 -0.92 -5.88 -0.40
C TRP A 64 -1.67 -5.23 0.76
N ALA A 65 -1.60 -3.91 0.85
CA ALA A 65 -2.27 -3.17 1.93
C ALA A 65 -3.79 -3.35 1.88
N LEU A 66 -4.37 -3.30 0.69
CA LEU A 66 -5.81 -3.53 0.53
C LEU A 66 -6.20 -4.93 0.98
N GLY A 67 -5.40 -5.93 0.62
CA GLY A 67 -5.64 -7.31 1.04
C GLY A 67 -5.61 -7.44 2.56
N TRP A 68 -4.62 -6.81 3.20
CA TRP A 68 -4.53 -6.82 4.65
C TRP A 68 -5.75 -6.18 5.31
N LEU A 69 -6.18 -5.03 4.79
CA LEU A 69 -7.36 -4.34 5.33
C LEU A 69 -8.62 -5.20 5.23
N LEU A 70 -8.79 -5.92 4.13
CA LEU A 70 -9.92 -6.82 3.95
C LEU A 70 -9.86 -7.99 4.92
N GLU A 71 -8.68 -8.58 5.11
CA GLU A 71 -8.51 -9.69 6.06
C GLU A 71 -8.83 -9.26 7.48
N GLU A 72 -8.54 -8.01 7.82
CA GLU A 72 -8.83 -7.48 9.15
C GLU A 72 -10.27 -7.01 9.32
N GLY A 73 -11.07 -7.06 8.25
CA GLY A 73 -12.46 -6.67 8.32
C GLY A 73 -12.69 -5.17 8.45
N LEU A 74 -11.79 -4.36 7.87
CA LEU A 74 -11.83 -2.90 8.03
C LEU A 74 -12.47 -2.17 6.85
N GLN A 75 -13.18 -2.88 6.00
CA GLN A 75 -13.74 -2.31 4.77
C GLN A 75 -14.84 -1.27 4.98
N GLU A 76 -15.42 -1.21 6.18
CA GLU A 76 -16.46 -0.22 6.48
C GLU A 76 -15.90 1.05 7.12
N GLU A 77 -14.59 1.08 7.40
CA GLU A 77 -13.96 2.22 8.03
C GLU A 77 -13.62 3.30 7.00
N LEU A 78 -13.48 4.54 7.47
CA LEU A 78 -12.96 5.62 6.64
C LEU A 78 -11.45 5.45 6.54
N ILE A 79 -10.93 5.27 5.33
CA ILE A 79 -9.52 4.96 5.12
C ILE A 79 -8.91 5.93 4.12
N PHE A 80 -7.77 6.49 4.49
CA PHE A 80 -6.93 7.27 3.57
C PHE A 80 -5.64 6.51 3.33
N MET A 81 -5.44 6.09 2.09
CA MET A 81 -4.24 5.37 1.67
C MET A 81 -3.33 6.31 0.90
N HIS A 82 -2.05 6.34 1.30
CA HIS A 82 -1.10 7.29 0.75
C HIS A 82 0.00 6.58 -0.03
N THR A 83 0.37 7.17 -1.15
CA THR A 83 1.52 6.73 -1.95
C THR A 83 2.28 7.97 -2.41
N ASP A 84 3.60 7.87 -2.52
CA ASP A 84 4.39 8.95 -3.11
C ASP A 84 4.65 8.72 -4.61
N SER A 85 4.10 7.66 -5.17
CA SER A 85 4.17 7.40 -6.61
C SER A 85 3.01 8.08 -7.31
N LYS A 86 3.28 9.20 -7.97
CA LYS A 86 2.25 9.91 -8.70
C LYS A 86 1.68 9.07 -9.84
N VAL A 87 2.54 8.32 -10.51
CA VAL A 87 2.13 7.43 -11.60
C VAL A 87 1.10 6.42 -11.09
N THR A 88 1.36 5.82 -9.93
CA THR A 88 0.46 4.83 -9.35
C THR A 88 -0.87 5.46 -8.93
N ALA A 89 -0.83 6.59 -8.24
CA ALA A 89 -2.03 7.30 -7.82
C ALA A 89 -2.89 7.67 -9.02
N ASP A 90 -2.27 8.22 -10.07
CA ASP A 90 -2.98 8.61 -11.28
C ASP A 90 -3.61 7.40 -11.99
N ALA A 91 -2.88 6.29 -12.07
CA ALA A 91 -3.40 5.07 -12.70
C ALA A 91 -4.62 4.54 -11.96
N ILE A 92 -4.61 4.56 -10.64
CA ILE A 92 -5.74 4.12 -9.84
C ILE A 92 -6.94 5.04 -10.07
N SER A 93 -6.70 6.34 -10.08
CA SER A 93 -7.76 7.34 -10.31
C SER A 93 -8.36 7.21 -11.71
N LYS A 94 -7.53 7.03 -12.72
CA LYS A 94 -7.97 6.90 -14.12
C LYS A 94 -8.46 5.49 -14.47
N ARG A 95 -8.16 4.52 -13.63
CA ARG A 95 -8.46 3.10 -13.85
C ARG A 95 -7.76 2.54 -15.08
N TYR A 96 -6.56 3.05 -15.36
CA TYR A 96 -5.81 2.64 -16.54
C TYR A 96 -4.31 2.81 -16.35
N THR A 97 -3.57 1.87 -16.89
CA THR A 97 -2.11 1.94 -17.04
C THR A 97 -1.72 1.20 -18.32
N LYS A 98 -0.63 1.62 -18.93
CA LYS A 98 -0.19 1.09 -20.23
C LYS A 98 0.40 -0.31 -20.16
N LYS A 99 1.26 -0.53 -19.18
CA LYS A 99 2.04 -1.77 -19.08
C LYS A 99 1.17 -2.93 -18.65
N GLU A 100 1.30 -4.06 -19.34
CA GLU A 100 0.45 -5.22 -19.06
C GLU A 100 0.60 -5.73 -17.62
N ALA A 101 1.83 -5.84 -17.13
CA ALA A 101 2.06 -6.29 -15.75
C ALA A 101 1.37 -5.38 -14.74
N ASN A 102 1.42 -4.07 -14.97
CA ASN A 102 0.75 -3.10 -14.11
C ASN A 102 -0.77 -3.23 -14.22
N ARG A 103 -1.28 -3.52 -15.41
CA ARG A 103 -2.72 -3.68 -15.62
C ARG A 103 -3.30 -4.84 -14.82
N ILE A 104 -2.54 -5.93 -14.72
CA ILE A 104 -2.98 -7.10 -13.95
C ILE A 104 -3.16 -6.73 -12.47
N VAL A 105 -2.17 -6.07 -11.88
CA VAL A 105 -2.23 -5.66 -10.48
C VAL A 105 -3.27 -4.56 -10.28
N LEU A 106 -3.36 -3.62 -11.21
CA LEU A 106 -4.37 -2.56 -11.14
C LEU A 106 -5.78 -3.15 -11.11
N LYS A 107 -6.02 -4.18 -11.89
CA LYS A 107 -7.33 -4.85 -11.88
C LYS A 107 -7.62 -5.48 -10.53
N GLU A 108 -6.62 -6.11 -9.92
CA GLU A 108 -6.77 -6.66 -8.57
C GLU A 108 -7.08 -5.57 -7.55
N ILE A 109 -6.38 -4.44 -7.65
CA ILE A 109 -6.63 -3.28 -6.79
C ILE A 109 -8.07 -2.80 -6.96
N GLN A 110 -8.53 -2.63 -8.18
CA GLN A 110 -9.88 -2.17 -8.46
C GLN A 110 -10.94 -3.12 -7.93
N ASN A 111 -10.70 -4.41 -8.05
CA ASN A 111 -11.63 -5.41 -7.51
C ASN A 111 -11.72 -5.33 -5.98
N LYS A 112 -10.60 -5.11 -5.32
CA LYS A 112 -10.58 -4.96 -3.86
C LYS A 112 -11.26 -3.66 -3.43
N LEU A 113 -11.02 -2.56 -4.18
CA LEU A 113 -11.59 -1.26 -3.83
C LEU A 113 -13.12 -1.26 -3.81
N LYS A 114 -13.75 -2.13 -4.59
CA LYS A 114 -15.21 -2.25 -4.61
C LYS A 114 -15.80 -2.63 -3.26
N ASP A 115 -15.02 -3.31 -2.43
CA ASP A 115 -15.51 -3.79 -1.14
C ASP A 115 -15.41 -2.75 -0.03
N PHE A 116 -14.77 -1.61 -0.30
CA PHE A 116 -14.58 -0.56 0.69
C PHE A 116 -15.67 0.50 0.58
N SER A 117 -16.21 0.90 1.73
CA SER A 117 -17.25 1.95 1.79
C SER A 117 -16.66 3.33 1.54
N GLN A 118 -15.53 3.64 2.17
CA GLN A 118 -14.91 4.96 2.08
C GLN A 118 -13.39 4.82 2.15
N LEU A 119 -12.78 4.50 1.03
CA LEU A 119 -11.33 4.42 0.92
C LEU A 119 -10.88 5.33 -0.22
N PHE A 120 -9.93 6.21 0.10
CA PHE A 120 -9.40 7.19 -0.85
C PHE A 120 -7.89 7.00 -0.96
N VAL A 121 -7.40 6.88 -2.18
CA VAL A 121 -5.96 6.81 -2.45
C VAL A 121 -5.49 8.21 -2.77
N LYS A 122 -4.47 8.67 -2.03
CA LYS A 122 -3.95 10.03 -2.15
C LYS A 122 -2.46 10.00 -2.43
N TRP A 123 -2.03 10.86 -3.33
CA TRP A 123 -0.62 11.11 -3.54
C TRP A 123 -0.09 12.07 -2.48
N ILE A 124 1.10 11.77 -1.96
CA ILE A 124 1.82 12.67 -1.05
C ILE A 124 3.28 12.74 -1.51
N PRO A 125 3.99 13.83 -1.21
CA PRO A 125 5.43 13.89 -1.53
C PRO A 125 6.24 12.90 -0.67
N GLU A 126 7.39 12.51 -1.16
CA GLU A 126 8.27 11.56 -0.47
C GLU A 126 8.60 12.01 0.95
N SER A 127 8.78 13.31 1.16
CA SER A 127 9.09 13.85 2.48
C SER A 127 8.02 13.57 3.53
N GLU A 128 6.80 13.26 3.08
CA GLU A 128 5.68 12.94 3.97
C GLU A 128 5.42 11.43 4.05
N ASN A 129 6.24 10.62 3.39
CA ASN A 129 6.05 9.16 3.34
C ASN A 129 7.25 8.41 3.92
N ARG A 130 7.97 9.01 4.85
CA ARG A 130 9.24 8.48 5.37
C ARG A 130 9.09 7.15 6.11
N GLY A 131 8.00 6.98 6.84
CA GLY A 131 7.78 5.74 7.59
C GLY A 131 7.69 4.53 6.66
N ALA A 132 6.86 4.62 5.63
CA ALA A 132 6.72 3.54 4.66
C ALA A 132 8.00 3.35 3.85
N ASP A 133 8.68 4.44 3.48
CA ASP A 133 9.96 4.37 2.78
C ASP A 133 10.99 3.58 3.57
N GLN A 134 11.13 3.88 4.85
CA GLN A 134 12.09 3.18 5.71
C GLN A 134 11.75 1.69 5.82
N LEU A 135 10.49 1.36 5.97
CA LEU A 135 10.05 -0.03 6.03
C LEU A 135 10.36 -0.77 4.73
N ALA A 136 10.11 -0.12 3.59
CA ALA A 136 10.40 -0.71 2.28
C ALA A 136 11.90 -0.98 2.12
N ARG A 137 12.74 -0.03 2.52
CA ARG A 137 14.19 -0.19 2.44
C ARG A 137 14.68 -1.31 3.35
N GLN A 138 14.13 -1.41 4.55
CA GLN A 138 14.48 -2.47 5.48
C GLN A 138 14.06 -3.84 4.92
N ALA A 139 12.88 -3.92 4.32
CA ALA A 139 12.43 -5.15 3.68
C ALA A 139 13.36 -5.55 2.53
N LEU A 140 13.78 -4.58 1.73
CA LEU A 140 14.71 -4.82 0.62
C LEU A 140 16.05 -5.34 1.13
N GLN A 141 16.57 -4.75 2.22
CA GLN A 141 17.83 -5.21 2.82
C GLN A 141 17.74 -6.67 3.27
N GLN A 142 16.62 -7.07 3.80
CA GLN A 142 16.40 -8.46 4.21
C GLN A 142 16.42 -9.39 3.00
N THR A 143 15.90 -8.94 1.87
CA THR A 143 15.91 -9.72 0.63
C THR A 143 17.32 -9.89 0.08
N ILE A 144 18.08 -8.80 0.03
CA ILE A 144 19.45 -8.80 -0.51
C ILE A 144 20.41 -9.55 0.40
N GLY A 145 20.20 -9.49 1.70
CA GLY A 145 21.09 -10.11 2.69
C GLY A 145 21.01 -11.62 2.78
N LYS A 146 20.16 -12.25 2.01
CA LYS A 146 20.02 -13.71 2.04
C LYS A 146 21.03 -14.42 1.17
#